data_16d70caec7c1dc9a7240ffcff09d163a
#
_entry.id   16d70caec7c1dc9a7240ffcff09d163a
#
_cell.length_a   1.000
_cell.length_b   1.000
_cell.length_c   1.000
_cell.angle_alpha   90.00
_cell.angle_beta   90.00
_cell.angle_gamma   90.00
#
_symmetry.space_group_name_H-M   'P 1'
#
loop_
_entity.id
_entity.type
_entity.pdbx_description
1 polymer ?
#
loop_
_entity_poly.entity_id
_entity_poly.type
_entity_poly.pdbx_seq_one_letter_code
_entity_poly.pdbx_strand_id
1 'polypeptide(L)'
;MKYIKVVFVLLIVAVVYACATNPFTGKKTMAFVGNDQLFPSAFAQYNQVKSESKVITGTSDAEMITRVGQRIAAAAERWLVANGNHGYLDDYQWEYTLIESDQVNAWCMPGGKIAFYTGILPIAANETGVAAIMGHEVVHALANHGQQRMSAAYLQQGLAVAGNVALASDDQALGIFNQSFGVVSNVAGMLPFSRSHETEADKVGLILMAIAGYNPDEAAELWKRMKANSGSSSTPEFLSTHPSNDSRIATLQELAPKAKEEAKKFGVTSFRPIN
;
A
#
# COMPACT_ATOMS: atom_id res chain seq x y z
N MET A 1 -14.06 -39.72 -3.17
CA MET A 1 -13.01 -39.46 -2.15
C MET A 1 -11.58 -39.44 -2.71
N LYS A 2 -11.14 -40.36 -3.59
CA LYS A 2 -9.75 -40.37 -4.13
C LYS A 2 -9.42 -39.13 -4.95
N TYR A 3 -10.32 -38.67 -5.82
CA TYR A 3 -10.14 -37.48 -6.65
C TYR A 3 -10.15 -36.16 -5.86
N ILE A 4 -10.93 -36.08 -4.79
CA ILE A 4 -10.97 -34.90 -3.91
C ILE A 4 -9.60 -34.66 -3.23
N LYS A 5 -8.95 -35.76 -2.77
CA LYS A 5 -7.61 -35.71 -2.18
C LYS A 5 -6.57 -35.21 -3.20
N VAL A 6 -6.65 -35.69 -4.45
CA VAL A 6 -5.74 -35.28 -5.52
C VAL A 6 -5.93 -33.80 -5.88
N VAL A 7 -7.17 -33.34 -6.01
CA VAL A 7 -7.48 -31.92 -6.26
C VAL A 7 -6.99 -31.04 -5.12
N PHE A 8 -7.16 -31.47 -3.87
CA PHE A 8 -6.67 -30.73 -2.70
C PHE A 8 -5.14 -30.63 -2.66
N VAL A 9 -4.44 -31.72 -3.00
CA VAL A 9 -2.96 -31.71 -3.10
C VAL A 9 -2.50 -30.80 -4.24
N LEU A 10 -3.16 -30.84 -5.41
CA LEU A 10 -2.84 -29.97 -6.54
C LEU A 10 -3.07 -28.49 -6.20
N LEU A 11 -4.13 -28.17 -5.46
CA LEU A 11 -4.39 -26.81 -4.96
C LEU A 11 -3.31 -26.33 -3.99
N ILE A 12 -2.88 -27.17 -3.04
CA ILE A 12 -1.79 -26.83 -2.12
C ILE A 12 -0.48 -26.59 -2.91
N VAL A 13 -0.17 -27.46 -3.85
CA VAL A 13 1.02 -27.34 -4.70
C VAL A 13 0.95 -26.04 -5.51
N ALA A 14 -0.18 -25.70 -6.13
CA ALA A 14 -0.37 -24.47 -6.87
C ALA A 14 -0.18 -23.23 -5.99
N VAL A 15 -0.70 -23.22 -4.76
CA VAL A 15 -0.52 -22.10 -3.80
C VAL A 15 0.95 -21.94 -3.41
N VAL A 16 1.68 -23.05 -3.19
CA VAL A 16 3.11 -23.00 -2.83
C VAL A 16 3.97 -22.46 -3.98
N TYR A 17 3.65 -22.83 -5.23
CA TYR A 17 4.35 -22.32 -6.42
C TYR A 17 3.98 -20.87 -6.78
N ALA A 18 2.84 -20.38 -6.32
CA ALA A 18 2.40 -19.00 -6.53
C ALA A 18 3.00 -17.98 -5.54
N CYS A 19 3.83 -18.44 -4.59
CA CYS A 19 4.55 -17.55 -3.67
C CYS A 19 5.84 -17.05 -4.32
N ALA A 20 5.94 -15.73 -4.53
CA ALA A 20 7.15 -15.05 -4.95
C ALA A 20 7.78 -14.30 -3.76
N THR A 21 9.10 -14.18 -3.74
CA THR A 21 9.76 -13.27 -2.79
C THR A 21 9.70 -11.86 -3.36
N ASN A 22 9.08 -10.93 -2.63
CA ASN A 22 9.12 -9.52 -3.01
C ASN A 22 10.54 -8.98 -2.76
N PRO A 23 11.26 -8.50 -3.79
CA PRO A 23 12.65 -8.06 -3.64
C PRO A 23 12.80 -6.84 -2.73
N PHE A 24 11.77 -5.99 -2.68
CA PHE A 24 11.79 -4.77 -1.88
C PHE A 24 11.70 -5.05 -0.37
N THR A 25 10.87 -6.03 0.04
CA THR A 25 10.64 -6.37 1.45
C THR A 25 11.36 -7.63 1.90
N GLY A 26 11.84 -8.46 0.98
CA GLY A 26 12.42 -9.78 1.25
C GLY A 26 11.39 -10.83 1.70
N LYS A 27 10.11 -10.50 1.74
CA LYS A 27 9.04 -11.40 2.20
C LYS A 27 8.49 -12.26 1.07
N LYS A 28 8.12 -13.48 1.40
CA LYS A 28 7.33 -14.34 0.50
C LYS A 28 5.89 -13.86 0.49
N THR A 29 5.36 -13.61 -0.69
CA THR A 29 4.02 -13.07 -0.91
C THR A 29 3.28 -13.88 -1.96
N MET A 30 1.94 -13.92 -1.87
CA MET A 30 1.11 -14.48 -2.92
C MET A 30 1.08 -13.53 -4.12
N ALA A 31 1.43 -14.05 -5.31
CA ALA A 31 1.53 -13.27 -6.55
C ALA A 31 0.93 -14.08 -7.71
N PHE A 32 -0.41 -14.19 -7.75
CA PHE A 32 -1.11 -14.91 -8.83
C PHE A 32 -1.16 -14.12 -10.14
N VAL A 33 -0.92 -12.80 -10.09
CA VAL A 33 -0.89 -11.91 -11.24
C VAL A 33 0.49 -11.26 -11.30
N GLY A 34 1.19 -11.39 -12.43
CA GLY A 34 2.51 -10.78 -12.62
C GLY A 34 2.43 -9.27 -12.87
N ASN A 35 3.57 -8.58 -12.71
CA ASN A 35 3.66 -7.15 -13.01
C ASN A 35 3.44 -6.85 -14.50
N ASP A 36 3.78 -7.78 -15.38
CA ASP A 36 3.55 -7.73 -16.83
C ASP A 36 2.05 -7.59 -17.20
N GLN A 37 1.17 -8.14 -16.38
CA GLN A 37 -0.29 -8.01 -16.51
C GLN A 37 -0.84 -6.84 -15.68
N LEU A 38 -0.26 -6.61 -14.51
CA LEU A 38 -0.78 -5.63 -13.55
C LEU A 38 -0.48 -4.19 -13.98
N PHE A 39 0.74 -3.89 -14.45
CA PHE A 39 1.15 -2.53 -14.80
C PHE A 39 0.36 -1.93 -15.97
N PRO A 40 0.13 -2.64 -17.10
CA PRO A 40 -0.71 -2.09 -18.18
C PRO A 40 -2.12 -1.75 -17.72
N SER A 41 -2.72 -2.59 -16.88
CA SER A 41 -4.06 -2.33 -16.32
C SER A 41 -4.06 -1.12 -15.39
N ALA A 42 -3.06 -1.00 -14.50
CA ALA A 42 -2.90 0.13 -13.60
C ALA A 42 -2.69 1.44 -14.39
N PHE A 43 -1.88 1.42 -15.45
CA PHE A 43 -1.64 2.59 -16.31
C PHE A 43 -2.89 3.03 -17.06
N ALA A 44 -3.68 2.08 -17.56
CA ALA A 44 -4.96 2.38 -18.22
C ALA A 44 -5.95 3.03 -17.25
N GLN A 45 -6.10 2.48 -16.04
CA GLN A 45 -6.96 3.04 -14.99
C GLN A 45 -6.49 4.43 -14.55
N TYR A 46 -5.18 4.63 -14.38
CA TYR A 46 -4.63 5.93 -14.03
C TYR A 46 -4.93 6.99 -15.09
N ASN A 47 -4.75 6.66 -16.36
CA ASN A 47 -5.07 7.55 -17.47
C ASN A 47 -6.57 7.87 -17.55
N GLN A 48 -7.42 6.87 -17.25
CA GLN A 48 -8.86 7.10 -17.16
C GLN A 48 -9.19 8.10 -16.04
N VAL A 49 -8.67 7.89 -14.82
CA VAL A 49 -8.87 8.82 -13.70
C VAL A 49 -8.43 10.23 -14.07
N LYS A 50 -7.27 10.39 -14.72
CA LYS A 50 -6.81 11.72 -15.17
C LYS A 50 -7.74 12.36 -16.19
N SER A 51 -8.29 11.58 -17.11
CA SER A 51 -9.20 12.11 -18.15
C SER A 51 -10.56 12.52 -17.58
N GLU A 52 -10.99 11.92 -16.48
CA GLU A 52 -12.26 12.19 -15.79
C GLU A 52 -12.10 13.23 -14.66
N SER A 53 -10.89 13.67 -14.38
CA SER A 53 -10.58 14.55 -13.24
C SER A 53 -10.01 15.90 -13.70
N LYS A 54 -10.16 16.93 -12.86
CA LYS A 54 -9.47 18.20 -13.07
C LYS A 54 -8.05 18.10 -12.52
N VAL A 55 -7.08 17.87 -13.40
CA VAL A 55 -5.67 17.82 -13.09
C VAL A 55 -5.12 19.24 -12.91
N ILE A 56 -4.41 19.47 -11.79
CA ILE A 56 -3.75 20.75 -11.48
C ILE A 56 -2.29 20.66 -11.90
N THR A 57 -1.85 21.62 -12.72
CA THR A 57 -0.47 21.75 -13.20
C THR A 57 0.05 23.18 -13.04
N GLY A 58 1.37 23.37 -12.95
CA GLY A 58 2.01 24.69 -12.90
C GLY A 58 1.76 25.47 -11.61
N THR A 59 1.27 24.82 -10.56
CA THR A 59 1.12 25.43 -9.22
C THR A 59 2.23 24.94 -8.29
N SER A 60 2.51 25.73 -7.25
CA SER A 60 3.49 25.37 -6.20
C SER A 60 3.20 24.00 -5.59
N ASP A 61 1.92 23.65 -5.41
CA ASP A 61 1.50 22.39 -4.84
C ASP A 61 1.75 21.22 -5.80
N ALA A 62 1.44 21.36 -7.09
CA ALA A 62 1.72 20.34 -8.10
C ALA A 62 3.24 20.11 -8.25
N GLU A 63 4.03 21.18 -8.20
CA GLU A 63 5.49 21.10 -8.22
C GLU A 63 6.04 20.43 -6.95
N MET A 64 5.46 20.72 -5.78
CA MET A 64 5.81 20.09 -4.51
C MET A 64 5.54 18.58 -4.57
N ILE A 65 4.37 18.14 -5.02
CA ILE A 65 4.02 16.73 -5.19
C ILE A 65 5.04 16.03 -6.09
N THR A 66 5.36 16.62 -7.24
CA THR A 66 6.34 16.07 -8.18
C THR A 66 7.73 15.98 -7.56
N ARG A 67 8.20 17.03 -6.90
CA ARG A 67 9.51 17.08 -6.24
C ARG A 67 9.64 16.04 -5.13
N VAL A 68 8.61 15.92 -4.28
CA VAL A 68 8.57 14.93 -3.20
C VAL A 68 8.59 13.52 -3.79
N GLY A 69 7.75 13.26 -4.79
CA GLY A 69 7.66 11.95 -5.45
C GLY A 69 8.99 11.52 -6.06
N GLN A 70 9.67 12.41 -6.79
CA GLN A 70 11.00 12.13 -7.35
C GLN A 70 12.03 11.78 -6.27
N ARG A 71 12.02 12.47 -5.14
CA ARG A 71 12.93 12.19 -4.01
C ARG A 71 12.64 10.85 -3.35
N ILE A 72 11.36 10.50 -3.15
CA ILE A 72 10.96 9.21 -2.59
C ILE A 72 11.30 8.07 -3.55
N ALA A 73 11.05 8.23 -4.86
CA ALA A 73 11.43 7.24 -5.87
C ALA A 73 12.96 7.02 -5.90
N ALA A 74 13.76 8.09 -5.86
CA ALA A 74 15.22 7.99 -5.77
C ALA A 74 15.69 7.32 -4.46
N ALA A 75 15.00 7.57 -3.34
CA ALA A 75 15.28 6.88 -2.08
C ALA A 75 14.97 5.38 -2.16
N ALA A 76 13.87 5.01 -2.80
CA ALA A 76 13.51 3.60 -3.04
C ALA A 76 14.53 2.88 -3.92
N GLU A 77 15.01 3.52 -5.00
CA GLU A 77 16.09 3.00 -5.84
C GLU A 77 17.36 2.73 -5.02
N ARG A 78 17.81 3.72 -4.24
CA ARG A 78 19.00 3.58 -3.37
C ARG A 78 18.84 2.46 -2.35
N TRP A 79 17.64 2.34 -1.76
CA TRP A 79 17.31 1.26 -0.83
C TRP A 79 17.41 -0.12 -1.50
N LEU A 80 16.82 -0.27 -2.69
CA LEU A 80 16.84 -1.53 -3.45
C LEU A 80 18.26 -1.93 -3.86
N VAL A 81 19.03 -0.99 -4.42
CA VAL A 81 20.43 -1.22 -4.82
C VAL A 81 21.27 -1.65 -3.62
N ALA A 82 21.13 -0.99 -2.47
CA ALA A 82 21.86 -1.34 -1.25
C ALA A 82 21.51 -2.74 -0.72
N ASN A 83 20.33 -3.26 -1.04
CA ASN A 83 19.89 -4.60 -0.69
C ASN A 83 20.07 -5.64 -1.83
N GLY A 84 20.85 -5.29 -2.88
CA GLY A 84 21.20 -6.20 -3.97
C GLY A 84 20.10 -6.41 -5.02
N ASN A 85 19.06 -5.59 -5.02
CA ASN A 85 17.89 -5.70 -5.92
C ASN A 85 17.97 -4.67 -7.05
N HIS A 86 19.03 -4.76 -7.86
CA HIS A 86 19.20 -3.92 -9.05
C HIS A 86 18.12 -4.21 -10.10
N GLY A 87 17.64 -3.18 -10.77
CA GLY A 87 16.67 -3.30 -11.87
C GLY A 87 15.23 -3.56 -11.44
N TYR A 88 14.92 -3.63 -10.14
CA TYR A 88 13.53 -3.84 -9.67
C TYR A 88 12.56 -2.76 -10.15
N LEU A 89 13.03 -1.54 -10.34
CA LEU A 89 12.24 -0.39 -10.77
C LEU A 89 12.30 -0.11 -12.28
N ASP A 90 12.97 -0.92 -13.08
CA ASP A 90 13.18 -0.65 -14.52
C ASP A 90 11.85 -0.52 -15.30
N ASP A 91 10.84 -1.30 -14.92
CA ASP A 91 9.51 -1.25 -15.54
C ASP A 91 8.57 -0.19 -14.91
N TYR A 92 9.02 0.52 -13.86
CA TYR A 92 8.22 1.56 -13.22
C TYR A 92 8.19 2.84 -14.07
N GLN A 93 7.00 3.39 -14.25
CA GLN A 93 6.78 4.63 -14.99
C GLN A 93 6.24 5.69 -14.03
N TRP A 94 7.13 6.25 -13.22
CA TRP A 94 6.79 7.24 -12.21
C TRP A 94 6.05 8.43 -12.79
N GLU A 95 4.90 8.73 -12.25
CA GLU A 95 4.09 9.89 -12.59
C GLU A 95 3.37 10.41 -11.34
N TYR A 96 3.37 11.73 -11.17
CA TYR A 96 2.88 12.40 -9.97
C TYR A 96 1.83 13.42 -10.39
N THR A 97 0.58 13.20 -9.98
CA THR A 97 -0.55 14.04 -10.38
C THR A 97 -1.23 14.64 -9.16
N LEU A 98 -1.49 15.94 -9.21
CA LEU A 98 -2.39 16.63 -8.28
C LEU A 98 -3.76 16.78 -8.94
N ILE A 99 -4.82 16.29 -8.28
CA ILE A 99 -6.20 16.33 -8.74
C ILE A 99 -6.99 17.29 -7.85
N GLU A 100 -7.75 18.21 -8.46
CA GLU A 100 -8.67 19.06 -7.71
C GLU A 100 -9.85 18.22 -7.20
N SER A 101 -9.92 18.08 -5.88
CA SER A 101 -11.01 17.38 -5.20
C SER A 101 -10.97 17.70 -3.71
N ASP A 102 -12.13 17.84 -3.09
CA ASP A 102 -12.27 18.01 -1.65
C ASP A 102 -12.05 16.71 -0.87
N GLN A 103 -11.93 15.57 -1.56
CA GLN A 103 -11.62 14.29 -0.91
C GLN A 103 -10.25 14.34 -0.26
N VAL A 104 -10.19 13.91 0.99
CA VAL A 104 -8.94 13.70 1.72
C VAL A 104 -8.40 12.33 1.31
N ASN A 105 -7.65 12.28 0.21
CA ASN A 105 -7.12 11.04 -0.33
C ASN A 105 -5.80 11.24 -1.09
N ALA A 106 -5.01 10.16 -1.14
CA ALA A 106 -3.87 9.97 -2.02
C ALA A 106 -3.70 8.47 -2.27
N TRP A 107 -3.08 8.09 -3.37
CA TRP A 107 -2.84 6.69 -3.68
C TRP A 107 -1.68 6.51 -4.67
N CYS A 108 -1.07 5.33 -4.63
CA CYS A 108 -0.08 4.88 -5.59
C CYS A 108 -0.50 3.55 -6.22
N MET A 109 -0.70 3.55 -7.53
CA MET A 109 -0.96 2.33 -8.29
C MET A 109 0.34 1.58 -8.59
N PRO A 110 0.28 0.26 -8.84
CA PRO A 110 1.41 -0.53 -9.32
C PRO A 110 2.10 0.13 -10.53
N GLY A 111 3.44 0.05 -10.55
CA GLY A 111 4.23 0.69 -11.60
C GLY A 111 4.49 2.18 -11.42
N GLY A 112 4.13 2.78 -10.25
CA GLY A 112 4.56 4.12 -9.85
C GLY A 112 3.65 5.26 -10.33
N LYS A 113 2.37 5.01 -10.57
CA LYS A 113 1.37 6.04 -10.89
C LYS A 113 0.74 6.59 -9.61
N ILE A 114 1.01 7.84 -9.28
CA ILE A 114 0.65 8.46 -7.99
C ILE A 114 -0.29 9.63 -8.21
N ALA A 115 -1.35 9.69 -7.41
CA ALA A 115 -2.22 10.85 -7.34
C ALA A 115 -2.42 11.32 -5.91
N PHE A 116 -2.45 12.63 -5.75
CA PHE A 116 -2.86 13.35 -4.56
C PHE A 116 -4.09 14.19 -4.89
N TYR A 117 -5.05 14.24 -3.99
CA TYR A 117 -6.18 15.15 -4.09
C TYR A 117 -5.89 16.43 -3.29
N THR A 118 -6.39 17.58 -3.76
CA THR A 118 -6.16 18.87 -3.08
C THR A 118 -6.68 18.86 -1.64
N GLY A 119 -7.74 18.10 -1.35
CA GLY A 119 -8.32 17.98 -0.01
C GLY A 119 -7.40 17.37 1.05
N ILE A 120 -6.34 16.63 0.67
CA ILE A 120 -5.38 16.08 1.65
C ILE A 120 -4.30 17.09 2.05
N LEU A 121 -4.04 18.12 1.22
CA LEU A 121 -2.94 19.08 1.42
C LEU A 121 -3.04 19.88 2.73
N PRO A 122 -4.23 20.36 3.16
CA PRO A 122 -4.36 21.03 4.46
C PRO A 122 -3.99 20.15 5.65
N ILE A 123 -4.22 18.82 5.54
CA ILE A 123 -3.90 17.84 6.58
C ILE A 123 -2.40 17.47 6.53
N ALA A 124 -1.85 17.35 5.33
CA ALA A 124 -0.40 17.19 5.14
C ALA A 124 0.36 18.38 5.73
N ALA A 125 -0.22 19.58 5.66
CA ALA A 125 0.24 20.86 6.22
C ALA A 125 1.53 21.40 5.59
N ASN A 126 2.49 20.55 5.22
CA ASN A 126 3.79 20.95 4.67
C ASN A 126 4.39 19.86 3.76
N GLU A 127 5.52 20.18 3.11
CA GLU A 127 6.23 19.25 2.21
C GLU A 127 6.64 17.95 2.91
N THR A 128 7.00 17.99 4.20
CA THR A 128 7.40 16.80 4.97
C THR A 128 6.21 15.90 5.28
N GLY A 129 5.01 16.47 5.53
CA GLY A 129 3.77 15.71 5.66
C GLY A 129 3.35 15.05 4.34
N VAL A 130 3.53 15.75 3.21
CA VAL A 130 3.36 15.14 1.88
C VAL A 130 4.33 13.97 1.68
N ALA A 131 5.58 14.11 2.12
CA ALA A 131 6.58 13.04 2.03
C ALA A 131 6.23 11.82 2.90
N ALA A 132 5.59 12.02 4.05
CA ALA A 132 5.11 10.93 4.89
C ALA A 132 4.00 10.12 4.20
N ILE A 133 3.02 10.81 3.58
CA ILE A 133 1.97 10.15 2.78
C ILE A 133 2.59 9.46 1.57
N MET A 134 3.43 10.16 0.80
CA MET A 134 4.08 9.65 -0.40
C MET A 134 4.90 8.39 -0.12
N GLY A 135 5.70 8.40 0.95
CA GLY A 135 6.51 7.24 1.37
C GLY A 135 5.64 6.03 1.70
N HIS A 136 4.55 6.25 2.42
CA HIS A 136 3.58 5.20 2.76
C HIS A 136 2.94 4.59 1.49
N GLU A 137 2.43 5.42 0.59
CA GLU A 137 1.77 4.99 -0.65
C GLU A 137 2.74 4.27 -1.61
N VAL A 138 3.96 4.78 -1.75
CA VAL A 138 5.00 4.16 -2.59
C VAL A 138 5.34 2.76 -2.07
N VAL A 139 5.41 2.55 -0.76
CA VAL A 139 5.65 1.22 -0.20
C VAL A 139 4.52 0.26 -0.54
N HIS A 140 3.25 0.70 -0.53
CA HIS A 140 2.15 -0.17 -0.96
C HIS A 140 2.34 -0.69 -2.39
N ALA A 141 2.84 0.15 -3.30
CA ALA A 141 3.15 -0.27 -4.67
C ALA A 141 4.39 -1.17 -4.74
N LEU A 142 5.50 -0.81 -4.08
CA LEU A 142 6.77 -1.56 -4.11
C LEU A 142 6.69 -2.91 -3.40
N ALA A 143 5.95 -2.99 -2.30
CA ALA A 143 5.68 -4.24 -1.59
C ALA A 143 4.59 -5.10 -2.26
N ASN A 144 4.01 -4.62 -3.37
CA ASN A 144 2.96 -5.30 -4.12
C ASN A 144 1.71 -5.61 -3.27
N HIS A 145 1.35 -4.73 -2.32
CA HIS A 145 0.22 -4.95 -1.41
C HIS A 145 -1.13 -5.08 -2.15
N GLY A 146 -1.31 -4.33 -3.25
CA GLY A 146 -2.48 -4.45 -4.13
C GLY A 146 -2.58 -5.82 -4.78
N GLN A 147 -1.47 -6.33 -5.34
CA GLN A 147 -1.36 -7.67 -5.93
C GLN A 147 -1.64 -8.77 -4.91
N GLN A 148 -1.10 -8.62 -3.70
CA GLN A 148 -1.33 -9.57 -2.60
C GLN A 148 -2.80 -9.59 -2.18
N ARG A 149 -3.46 -8.43 -2.05
CA ARG A 149 -4.90 -8.34 -1.75
C ARG A 149 -5.74 -8.99 -2.83
N MET A 150 -5.41 -8.75 -4.09
CA MET A 150 -6.10 -9.37 -5.23
C MET A 150 -5.92 -10.89 -5.23
N SER A 151 -4.71 -11.38 -4.99
CA SER A 151 -4.40 -12.81 -4.89
C SER A 151 -5.17 -13.48 -3.73
N ALA A 152 -5.24 -12.82 -2.58
CA ALA A 152 -6.01 -13.30 -1.43
C ALA A 152 -7.52 -13.34 -1.72
N ALA A 153 -8.05 -12.34 -2.44
CA ALA A 153 -9.45 -12.33 -2.85
C ALA A 153 -9.77 -13.47 -3.84
N TYR A 154 -8.89 -13.74 -4.80
CA TYR A 154 -9.05 -14.89 -5.71
C TYR A 154 -9.01 -16.23 -4.96
N LEU A 155 -8.10 -16.38 -3.99
CA LEU A 155 -8.05 -17.57 -3.14
C LEU A 155 -9.35 -17.73 -2.33
N GLN A 156 -9.84 -16.65 -1.72
CA GLN A 156 -11.11 -16.65 -0.98
C GLN A 156 -12.28 -17.06 -1.88
N GLN A 157 -12.37 -16.49 -3.08
CA GLN A 157 -13.39 -16.89 -4.06
C GLN A 157 -13.29 -18.36 -4.46
N GLY A 158 -12.08 -18.84 -4.76
CA GLY A 158 -11.84 -20.24 -5.10
C GLY A 158 -12.27 -21.19 -3.98
N LEU A 159 -11.96 -20.87 -2.73
CA LEU A 159 -12.37 -21.64 -1.56
C LEU A 159 -13.89 -21.61 -1.35
N ALA A 160 -14.55 -20.47 -1.61
CA ALA A 160 -16.01 -20.37 -1.56
C ALA A 160 -16.67 -21.29 -2.60
N VAL A 161 -16.19 -21.26 -3.84
CA VAL A 161 -16.68 -22.14 -4.92
C VAL A 161 -16.44 -23.61 -4.57
N ALA A 162 -15.24 -23.97 -4.13
CA ALA A 162 -14.90 -25.34 -3.75
C ALA A 162 -15.76 -25.84 -2.58
N GLY A 163 -16.02 -25.02 -1.58
CA GLY A 163 -16.90 -25.35 -0.45
C GLY A 163 -18.35 -25.57 -0.91
N ASN A 164 -18.87 -24.71 -1.76
CA ASN A 164 -20.22 -24.86 -2.32
C ASN A 164 -20.36 -26.18 -3.13
N VAL A 165 -19.36 -26.50 -3.96
CA VAL A 165 -19.36 -27.76 -4.72
C VAL A 165 -19.26 -28.98 -3.81
N ALA A 166 -18.39 -28.93 -2.80
CA ALA A 166 -18.17 -30.04 -1.88
C ALA A 166 -19.39 -30.33 -1.00
N LEU A 167 -20.18 -29.32 -0.66
CA LEU A 167 -21.33 -29.39 0.23
C LEU A 167 -22.66 -29.39 -0.53
N ALA A 168 -22.67 -29.41 -1.86
CA ALA A 168 -23.86 -29.29 -2.70
C ALA A 168 -24.93 -30.37 -2.46
N SER A 169 -24.56 -31.52 -1.83
CA SER A 169 -25.49 -32.60 -1.47
C SER A 169 -26.00 -32.53 -0.03
N ASP A 170 -25.59 -31.51 0.76
CA ASP A 170 -25.99 -31.34 2.15
C ASP A 170 -26.43 -29.90 2.36
N ASP A 171 -27.70 -29.63 2.21
CA ASP A 171 -28.28 -28.28 2.29
C ASP A 171 -28.02 -27.59 3.64
N GLN A 172 -28.00 -28.36 4.73
CA GLN A 172 -27.73 -27.80 6.06
C GLN A 172 -26.27 -27.36 6.21
N ALA A 173 -25.33 -28.22 5.81
CA ALA A 173 -23.90 -27.90 5.83
C ALA A 173 -23.57 -26.74 4.88
N LEU A 174 -24.18 -26.71 3.69
CA LEU A 174 -24.04 -25.65 2.72
C LEU A 174 -24.56 -24.30 3.27
N GLY A 175 -25.70 -24.31 3.93
CA GLY A 175 -26.26 -23.10 4.57
C GLY A 175 -25.36 -22.54 5.67
N ILE A 176 -24.84 -23.38 6.55
CA ILE A 176 -23.89 -23.00 7.60
C ILE A 176 -22.58 -22.46 6.99
N PHE A 177 -22.06 -23.13 5.95
CA PHE A 177 -20.86 -22.68 5.24
C PHE A 177 -21.05 -21.29 4.63
N ASN A 178 -22.10 -21.07 3.86
CA ASN A 178 -22.35 -19.79 3.19
C ASN A 178 -22.59 -18.64 4.18
N GLN A 179 -23.22 -18.91 5.31
CA GLN A 179 -23.45 -17.92 6.37
C GLN A 179 -22.14 -17.54 7.09
N SER A 180 -21.25 -18.51 7.32
CA SER A 180 -20.08 -18.33 8.18
C SER A 180 -18.81 -17.99 7.42
N PHE A 181 -18.64 -18.53 6.21
CA PHE A 181 -17.38 -18.46 5.46
C PHE A 181 -16.94 -17.03 5.18
N GLY A 182 -17.82 -16.16 4.70
CA GLY A 182 -17.51 -14.76 4.40
C GLY A 182 -17.05 -14.00 5.64
N VAL A 183 -17.73 -14.20 6.77
CA VAL A 183 -17.38 -13.54 8.05
C VAL A 183 -16.03 -14.04 8.57
N VAL A 184 -15.87 -15.36 8.65
CA VAL A 184 -14.65 -15.98 9.18
C VAL A 184 -13.43 -15.64 8.32
N SER A 185 -13.53 -15.76 6.99
CA SER A 185 -12.42 -15.45 6.09
C SER A 185 -12.02 -13.98 6.13
N ASN A 186 -12.97 -13.05 6.28
CA ASN A 186 -12.66 -11.64 6.44
C ASN A 186 -12.01 -11.34 7.79
N VAL A 187 -12.62 -11.78 8.89
CA VAL A 187 -12.14 -11.44 10.25
C VAL A 187 -10.83 -12.15 10.60
N ALA A 188 -10.69 -13.43 10.27
CA ALA A 188 -9.49 -14.21 10.59
C ALA A 188 -8.38 -14.13 9.52
N GLY A 189 -8.73 -13.78 8.28
CA GLY A 189 -7.79 -13.74 7.17
C GLY A 189 -7.50 -12.32 6.67
N MET A 190 -8.48 -11.66 6.05
CA MET A 190 -8.26 -10.41 5.30
C MET A 190 -7.90 -9.22 6.19
N LEU A 191 -8.54 -9.04 7.36
CA LEU A 191 -8.24 -7.91 8.25
C LEU A 191 -6.84 -7.96 8.86
N PRO A 192 -6.36 -9.08 9.45
CA PRO A 192 -4.98 -9.17 9.92
C PRO A 192 -3.95 -8.98 8.80
N PHE A 193 -4.23 -9.51 7.60
CA PHE A 193 -3.40 -9.34 6.43
C PHE A 193 -3.28 -7.86 6.02
N SER A 194 -4.39 -7.13 5.96
CA SER A 194 -4.38 -5.69 5.69
C SER A 194 -3.62 -4.91 6.76
N ARG A 195 -3.78 -5.23 8.04
CA ARG A 195 -3.03 -4.57 9.13
C ARG A 195 -1.51 -4.78 9.01
N SER A 196 -1.08 -5.97 8.57
CA SER A 196 0.35 -6.23 8.35
C SER A 196 0.92 -5.38 7.22
N HIS A 197 0.13 -5.11 6.16
CA HIS A 197 0.50 -4.22 5.07
C HIS A 197 0.66 -2.78 5.53
N GLU A 198 -0.29 -2.28 6.37
CA GLU A 198 -0.19 -0.93 6.94
C GLU A 198 1.08 -0.77 7.80
N THR A 199 1.35 -1.74 8.67
CA THR A 199 2.57 -1.73 9.50
C THR A 199 3.85 -1.75 8.66
N GLU A 200 3.86 -2.48 7.56
CA GLU A 200 4.99 -2.52 6.64
C GLU A 200 5.14 -1.19 5.89
N ALA A 201 4.04 -0.63 5.39
CA ALA A 201 4.02 0.65 4.71
C ALA A 201 4.49 1.80 5.63
N ASP A 202 4.07 1.81 6.88
CA ASP A 202 4.56 2.77 7.88
C ASP A 202 6.06 2.62 8.13
N LYS A 203 6.52 1.41 8.44
CA LYS A 203 7.92 1.16 8.79
C LYS A 203 8.87 1.50 7.65
N VAL A 204 8.59 1.02 6.45
CA VAL A 204 9.48 1.23 5.31
C VAL A 204 9.29 2.61 4.72
N GLY A 205 8.07 3.16 4.73
CA GLY A 205 7.78 4.53 4.32
C GLY A 205 8.55 5.57 5.12
N LEU A 206 8.66 5.39 6.46
CA LEU A 206 9.53 6.22 7.31
C LEU A 206 11.00 6.17 6.88
N ILE A 207 11.50 4.98 6.52
CA ILE A 207 12.88 4.82 6.04
C ILE A 207 13.07 5.55 4.72
N LEU A 208 12.15 5.38 3.76
CA LEU A 208 12.24 6.04 2.47
C LEU A 208 12.19 7.56 2.58
N MET A 209 11.27 8.11 3.40
CA MET A 209 11.22 9.56 3.62
C MET A 209 12.49 10.09 4.28
N ALA A 210 13.08 9.34 5.22
CA ALA A 210 14.34 9.71 5.88
C ALA A 210 15.51 9.68 4.88
N ILE A 211 15.64 8.65 4.03
CA ILE A 211 16.66 8.56 2.96
C ILE A 211 16.46 9.70 1.94
N ALA A 212 15.23 10.13 1.68
CA ALA A 212 14.91 11.29 0.85
C ALA A 212 15.22 12.64 1.50
N GLY A 213 15.66 12.66 2.77
CA GLY A 213 16.05 13.85 3.53
C GLY A 213 14.90 14.53 4.25
N TYR A 214 13.74 13.90 4.38
CA TYR A 214 12.59 14.40 5.14
C TYR A 214 12.63 13.88 6.59
N ASN A 215 12.15 14.69 7.54
CA ASN A 215 12.13 14.32 8.95
C ASN A 215 11.03 13.30 9.24
N PRO A 216 11.35 12.03 9.60
CA PRO A 216 10.34 11.00 9.84
C PRO A 216 9.46 11.25 11.08
N ASP A 217 9.79 12.19 11.98
CA ASP A 217 8.93 12.54 13.12
C ASP A 217 7.58 13.11 12.66
N GLU A 218 7.53 13.72 11.47
CA GLU A 218 6.33 14.31 10.88
C GLU A 218 5.23 13.27 10.62
N ALA A 219 5.59 12.01 10.37
CA ALA A 219 4.59 10.98 10.12
C ALA A 219 3.63 10.81 11.32
N ALA A 220 4.13 10.82 12.55
CA ALA A 220 3.27 10.74 13.72
C ALA A 220 2.37 11.99 13.88
N GLU A 221 2.90 13.17 13.57
CA GLU A 221 2.13 14.43 13.60
C GLU A 221 1.05 14.47 12.51
N LEU A 222 1.37 14.00 11.30
CA LEU A 222 0.40 13.80 10.23
C LEU A 222 -0.77 12.91 10.69
N TRP A 223 -0.48 11.75 11.29
CA TRP A 223 -1.52 10.82 11.73
C TRP A 223 -2.37 11.38 12.90
N LYS A 224 -1.81 12.25 13.74
CA LYS A 224 -2.58 13.01 14.73
C LYS A 224 -3.55 13.97 14.06
N ARG A 225 -3.11 14.71 13.04
CA ARG A 225 -3.98 15.61 12.26
C ARG A 225 -5.06 14.85 11.50
N MET A 226 -4.71 13.70 10.87
CA MET A 226 -5.68 12.80 10.23
C MET A 226 -6.76 12.33 11.22
N LYS A 227 -6.36 11.90 12.42
CA LYS A 227 -7.28 11.47 13.46
C LYS A 227 -8.17 12.62 13.93
N ALA A 228 -7.63 13.79 14.15
CA ALA A 228 -8.41 14.97 14.56
C ALA A 228 -9.46 15.37 13.51
N ASN A 229 -9.12 15.22 12.21
CA ASN A 229 -10.03 15.53 11.11
C ASN A 229 -11.15 14.46 10.92
N SER A 230 -11.01 13.27 11.49
CA SER A 230 -12.04 12.20 11.41
C SER A 230 -13.29 12.44 12.27
N GLY A 231 -13.27 13.45 13.14
CA GLY A 231 -14.41 13.83 13.99
C GLY A 231 -15.50 14.67 13.31
N SER A 232 -15.31 15.10 12.06
CA SER A 232 -16.33 15.78 11.25
C SER A 232 -17.20 14.76 10.51
N SER A 233 -18.39 15.13 10.08
CA SER A 233 -19.56 14.33 9.65
C SER A 233 -19.34 13.11 8.73
N SER A 234 -18.14 12.84 8.23
CA SER A 234 -17.75 11.62 7.48
C SER A 234 -16.29 11.27 7.70
N THR A 235 -15.98 9.96 7.81
CA THR A 235 -14.59 9.49 7.85
C THR A 235 -13.92 9.82 6.52
N PRO A 236 -12.77 10.52 6.52
CA PRO A 236 -11.99 10.75 5.30
C PRO A 236 -11.70 9.44 4.54
N GLU A 237 -11.75 9.48 3.20
CA GLU A 237 -11.53 8.30 2.35
C GLU A 237 -10.17 7.65 2.65
N PHE A 238 -9.13 8.45 2.84
CA PHE A 238 -7.81 7.96 3.22
C PHE A 238 -7.83 7.15 4.53
N LEU A 239 -8.63 7.55 5.52
CA LEU A 239 -8.74 6.81 6.78
C LEU A 239 -9.64 5.57 6.68
N SER A 240 -10.50 5.48 5.68
CA SER A 240 -11.30 4.27 5.42
C SER A 240 -10.43 3.13 4.91
N THR A 241 -9.41 3.46 4.11
CA THR A 241 -8.43 2.50 3.56
C THR A 241 -7.20 2.32 4.45
N HIS A 242 -6.80 3.36 5.21
CA HIS A 242 -5.64 3.41 6.12
C HIS A 242 -6.04 3.83 7.53
N PRO A 243 -6.63 2.93 8.34
CA PRO A 243 -7.14 3.29 9.66
C PRO A 243 -6.09 3.87 10.59
N SER A 244 -6.42 4.99 11.25
CA SER A 244 -5.59 5.60 12.29
C SER A 244 -6.10 5.24 13.69
N ASN A 245 -5.16 4.89 14.56
CA ASN A 245 -5.42 4.70 15.99
C ASN A 245 -4.19 5.13 16.82
N ASP A 246 -4.36 5.23 18.13
CA ASP A 246 -3.29 5.67 19.01
C ASP A 246 -2.08 4.73 19.01
N SER A 247 -2.30 3.43 18.83
CA SER A 247 -1.20 2.47 18.72
C SER A 247 -0.38 2.67 17.46
N ARG A 248 -0.98 3.05 16.33
CA ARG A 248 -0.27 3.38 15.09
C ARG A 248 0.61 4.62 15.29
N ILE A 249 0.06 5.68 15.89
CA ILE A 249 0.79 6.92 16.19
C ILE A 249 1.99 6.63 17.10
N ALA A 250 1.80 5.86 18.18
CA ALA A 250 2.87 5.47 19.08
C ALA A 250 3.96 4.64 18.38
N THR A 251 3.57 3.71 17.50
CA THR A 251 4.49 2.92 16.68
C THR A 251 5.33 3.80 15.76
N LEU A 252 4.72 4.79 15.09
CA LEU A 252 5.44 5.72 14.22
C LEU A 252 6.47 6.54 15.01
N GLN A 253 6.10 7.01 16.21
CA GLN A 253 7.04 7.72 17.10
C GLN A 253 8.22 6.84 17.51
N GLU A 254 8.01 5.56 17.79
CA GLU A 254 9.08 4.60 18.10
C GLU A 254 9.98 4.30 16.89
N LEU A 255 9.41 4.24 15.70
CA LEU A 255 10.12 3.90 14.47
C LEU A 255 10.91 5.07 13.88
N ALA A 256 10.49 6.32 14.09
CA ALA A 256 11.12 7.49 13.49
C ALA A 256 12.64 7.61 13.83
N PRO A 257 13.10 7.42 15.08
CA PRO A 257 14.54 7.40 15.37
C PRO A 257 15.30 6.28 14.61
N LYS A 258 14.69 5.11 14.46
CA LYS A 258 15.27 3.98 13.72
C LYS A 258 15.40 4.29 12.23
N ALA A 259 14.41 4.98 11.65
CA ALA A 259 14.48 5.44 10.27
C ALA A 259 15.58 6.48 10.04
N LYS A 260 15.81 7.38 11.00
CA LYS A 260 16.95 8.33 10.98
C LYS A 260 18.30 7.62 11.02
N GLU A 261 18.45 6.61 11.88
CA GLU A 261 19.67 5.79 11.92
C GLU A 261 19.90 5.03 10.61
N GLU A 262 18.84 4.46 10.03
CA GLU A 262 18.94 3.78 8.75
C GLU A 262 19.37 4.73 7.63
N ALA A 263 18.82 5.95 7.59
CA ALA A 263 19.16 6.97 6.59
C ALA A 263 20.64 7.39 6.64
N LYS A 264 21.31 7.30 7.80
CA LYS A 264 22.76 7.56 7.92
C LYS A 264 23.60 6.61 7.07
N LYS A 265 23.18 5.37 6.87
CA LYS A 265 23.84 4.40 5.98
C LYS A 265 23.86 4.87 4.52
N PHE A 266 22.94 5.76 4.18
CA PHE A 266 22.81 6.40 2.89
C PHE A 266 23.41 7.82 2.85
N GLY A 267 24.17 8.21 3.87
CA GLY A 267 24.81 9.52 3.95
C GLY A 267 23.88 10.66 4.34
N VAL A 268 22.66 10.37 4.81
CA VAL A 268 21.70 11.40 5.25
C VAL A 268 21.80 11.57 6.76
N THR A 269 22.37 12.70 7.21
CA THR A 269 22.60 13.02 8.62
C THR A 269 21.80 14.22 9.12
N SER A 270 21.15 14.98 8.21
CA SER A 270 20.27 16.10 8.52
C SER A 270 18.98 15.98 7.76
N PHE A 271 17.90 16.47 8.36
CA PHE A 271 16.55 16.34 7.82
C PHE A 271 15.92 17.71 7.66
N ARG A 272 15.02 17.85 6.68
CA ARG A 272 14.23 19.08 6.50
C ARG A 272 13.42 19.35 7.76
N PRO A 273 13.34 20.63 8.19
CA PRO A 273 12.54 20.98 9.36
C PRO A 273 11.05 20.67 9.10
N ILE A 274 10.35 20.43 10.20
CA ILE A 274 8.89 20.39 10.24
C ILE A 274 8.45 21.83 10.47
N ASN A 275 8.03 22.54 9.40
CA ASN A 275 7.57 23.93 9.46
C ASN A 275 6.09 24.00 9.16
#